data_e739ef78f466a02ca50c55adebea61c8
#
_entry.id   e739ef78f466a02ca50c55adebea61c8
#
_cell.length_a   1.000
_cell.length_b   1.000
_cell.length_c   1.000
_cell.angle_alpha   90.00
_cell.angle_beta   90.00
_cell.angle_gamma   90.00
#
_symmetry.space_group_name_H-M   'P 1'
#
loop_
_entity.id
_entity.type
_entity.pdbx_description
1 polymer ?
#
loop_
_entity_poly.entity_id
_entity_poly.type
_entity_poly.pdbx_seq_one_letter_code
_entity_poly.pdbx_strand_id
1 'polypeptide(L)'
;LSFILKGRDDVALAWQAADGREALDRLHAEAVDVLLLDIRMPGMDGLTTLSALKELPTRPKTVVLTTFSTDDYVIRALKLGAEGFLLKDADPNDLVDAIRRVHRGEPSLSSAVTSTLIALATEAPAGNRPARDVVRALSERERQVAALMAQGLTNGQIASRLGTSPASVKSQLSSVFTKFGVDNRVSAALVMRDAGF
;
A
#
# COMPACT_ATOMS: atom_id res chain seq x y z
N LEU A 1 -23.39 7.75 -7.89
CA LEU A 1 -23.02 6.64 -8.79
C LEU A 1 -24.23 6.06 -9.51
N SER A 2 -25.33 5.71 -8.81
CA SER A 2 -26.53 5.13 -9.44
C SER A 2 -27.13 6.01 -10.55
N PHE A 3 -27.03 7.33 -10.45
CA PHE A 3 -27.51 8.26 -11.48
C PHE A 3 -26.63 8.23 -12.75
N ILE A 4 -25.33 8.02 -12.61
CA ILE A 4 -24.36 7.96 -13.72
C ILE A 4 -24.59 6.72 -14.60
N LEU A 5 -24.99 5.61 -13.99
CA LEU A 5 -25.21 4.34 -14.66
C LEU A 5 -26.59 4.19 -15.28
N LYS A 6 -27.55 5.04 -14.89
CA LYS A 6 -28.91 5.05 -15.48
C LYS A 6 -28.85 5.43 -16.96
N GLY A 7 -29.54 4.66 -17.79
CA GLY A 7 -29.63 4.91 -19.23
C GLY A 7 -28.47 4.37 -20.06
N ARG A 8 -27.67 3.47 -19.50
CA ARG A 8 -26.64 2.70 -20.20
C ARG A 8 -27.18 1.29 -20.44
N ASP A 9 -27.28 0.87 -21.68
CA ASP A 9 -27.87 -0.42 -22.05
C ASP A 9 -26.94 -1.61 -21.73
N ASP A 10 -25.64 -1.34 -21.54
CA ASP A 10 -24.59 -2.34 -21.34
C ASP A 10 -24.04 -2.41 -19.91
N VAL A 11 -24.54 -1.57 -19.00
CA VAL A 11 -24.10 -1.56 -17.59
C VAL A 11 -25.32 -1.50 -16.67
N ALA A 12 -25.51 -2.55 -15.88
CA ALA A 12 -26.58 -2.61 -14.89
C ALA A 12 -26.01 -2.50 -13.47
N LEU A 13 -26.65 -1.69 -12.64
CA LEU A 13 -26.36 -1.65 -11.21
C LEU A 13 -27.14 -2.77 -10.51
N ALA A 14 -26.44 -3.82 -10.10
CA ALA A 14 -27.05 -4.96 -9.39
C ALA A 14 -27.52 -4.54 -7.99
N TRP A 15 -26.60 -3.97 -7.20
CA TRP A 15 -26.88 -3.56 -5.82
C TRP A 15 -25.88 -2.49 -5.33
N GLN A 16 -26.10 -2.00 -4.12
CA GLN A 16 -25.20 -1.10 -3.41
C GLN A 16 -25.02 -1.59 -1.96
N ALA A 17 -23.87 -1.32 -1.37
CA ALA A 17 -23.55 -1.63 0.00
C ALA A 17 -22.98 -0.40 0.71
N ALA A 18 -23.26 -0.25 2.00
CA ALA A 18 -22.80 0.88 2.80
C ALA A 18 -21.35 0.72 3.27
N ASP A 19 -20.88 -0.52 3.42
CA ASP A 19 -19.51 -0.84 3.82
C ASP A 19 -19.03 -2.17 3.21
N GLY A 20 -17.78 -2.54 3.51
CA GLY A 20 -17.17 -3.75 2.97
C GLY A 20 -17.80 -5.04 3.48
N ARG A 21 -18.35 -5.05 4.70
CA ARG A 21 -19.02 -6.24 5.26
C ARG A 21 -20.28 -6.53 4.48
N GLU A 22 -21.16 -5.53 4.33
CA GLU A 22 -22.38 -5.67 3.53
C GLU A 22 -22.05 -6.04 2.07
N ALA A 23 -20.98 -5.47 1.49
CA ALA A 23 -20.56 -5.82 0.14
C ALA A 23 -20.19 -7.32 0.01
N LEU A 24 -19.44 -7.87 0.97
CA LEU A 24 -19.09 -9.30 0.98
C LEU A 24 -20.32 -10.19 1.16
N ASP A 25 -21.24 -9.82 2.05
CA ASP A 25 -22.49 -10.57 2.27
C ASP A 25 -23.35 -10.59 1.00
N ARG A 26 -23.44 -9.47 0.29
CA ARG A 26 -24.15 -9.41 -1.00
C ARG A 26 -23.47 -10.25 -2.09
N LEU A 27 -22.15 -10.24 -2.16
CA LEU A 27 -21.40 -11.05 -3.14
C LEU A 27 -21.60 -12.56 -2.94
N HIS A 28 -21.85 -13.01 -1.70
CA HIS A 28 -22.21 -14.40 -1.45
C HIS A 28 -23.62 -14.77 -1.96
N ALA A 29 -24.54 -13.79 -2.00
CA ALA A 29 -25.91 -13.98 -2.46
C ALA A 29 -26.06 -13.75 -3.98
N GLU A 30 -25.34 -12.79 -4.53
CA GLU A 30 -25.47 -12.36 -5.93
C GLU A 30 -24.11 -11.97 -6.49
N ALA A 31 -23.62 -12.72 -7.47
CA ALA A 31 -22.35 -12.41 -8.15
C ALA A 31 -22.50 -11.18 -9.06
N VAL A 32 -21.43 -10.40 -9.17
CA VAL A 32 -21.31 -9.28 -10.08
C VAL A 32 -20.01 -9.37 -10.89
N ASP A 33 -20.01 -8.82 -12.09
CA ASP A 33 -18.80 -8.83 -12.93
C ASP A 33 -17.75 -7.83 -12.42
N VAL A 34 -18.20 -6.65 -12.01
CA VAL A 34 -17.35 -5.54 -11.58
C VAL A 34 -17.86 -4.95 -10.27
N LEU A 35 -16.98 -4.83 -9.30
CA LEU A 35 -17.21 -4.13 -8.03
C LEU A 35 -16.57 -2.74 -8.08
N LEU A 36 -17.37 -1.69 -7.86
CA LEU A 36 -16.87 -0.35 -7.59
C LEU A 36 -16.68 -0.21 -6.08
N LEU A 37 -15.45 -0.02 -5.63
CA LEU A 37 -15.09 -0.08 -4.22
C LEU A 37 -14.47 1.23 -3.75
N ASP A 38 -15.14 1.90 -2.81
CA ASP A 38 -14.53 3.03 -2.09
C ASP A 38 -13.45 2.53 -1.12
N ILE A 39 -12.32 3.24 -1.03
CA ILE A 39 -11.31 2.95 0.00
C ILE A 39 -11.80 3.36 1.39
N ARG A 40 -12.42 4.53 1.50
CA ARG A 40 -12.83 5.10 2.78
C ARG A 40 -14.31 4.90 3.04
N MET A 41 -14.62 3.86 3.76
CA MET A 41 -15.97 3.54 4.23
C MET A 41 -15.96 3.37 5.75
N PRO A 42 -17.08 3.68 6.45
CA PRO A 42 -17.23 3.31 7.85
C PRO A 42 -17.21 1.77 7.98
N GLY A 43 -16.89 1.26 9.17
CA GLY A 43 -16.83 -0.18 9.39
C GLY A 43 -15.65 -0.85 8.68
N MET A 44 -15.92 -1.75 7.74
CA MET A 44 -14.89 -2.42 6.96
C MET A 44 -14.46 -1.54 5.77
N ASP A 45 -13.20 -1.09 5.78
CA ASP A 45 -12.63 -0.26 4.72
C ASP A 45 -12.38 -1.03 3.41
N GLY A 46 -12.11 -0.29 2.31
CA GLY A 46 -11.93 -0.88 0.99
C GLY A 46 -10.70 -1.78 0.87
N LEU A 47 -9.58 -1.50 1.57
CA LEU A 47 -8.40 -2.35 1.50
C LEU A 47 -8.63 -3.69 2.23
N THR A 48 -9.30 -3.65 3.36
CA THR A 48 -9.72 -4.85 4.09
C THR A 48 -10.71 -5.67 3.26
N THR A 49 -11.65 -5.00 2.58
CA THR A 49 -12.59 -5.64 1.64
C THR A 49 -11.84 -6.30 0.48
N LEU A 50 -10.90 -5.60 -0.18
CA LEU A 50 -10.07 -6.16 -1.25
C LEU A 50 -9.30 -7.40 -0.80
N SER A 51 -8.78 -7.39 0.42
CA SER A 51 -8.10 -8.57 0.98
C SER A 51 -9.05 -9.75 1.13
N ALA A 52 -10.24 -9.51 1.66
CA ALA A 52 -11.26 -10.55 1.86
C ALA A 52 -11.82 -11.10 0.53
N LEU A 53 -11.89 -10.30 -0.53
CA LEU A 53 -12.31 -10.75 -1.86
C LEU A 53 -11.44 -11.88 -2.42
N LYS A 54 -10.19 -12.04 -1.97
CA LYS A 54 -9.30 -13.12 -2.42
C LYS A 54 -9.77 -14.50 -1.98
N GLU A 55 -10.54 -14.55 -0.91
CA GLU A 55 -11.06 -15.80 -0.34
C GLU A 55 -12.37 -16.26 -1.02
N LEU A 56 -12.96 -15.42 -1.89
CA LEU A 56 -14.19 -15.77 -2.60
C LEU A 56 -13.89 -16.77 -3.74
N PRO A 57 -14.75 -17.79 -3.92
CA PRO A 57 -14.63 -18.75 -5.03
C PRO A 57 -14.67 -18.08 -6.42
N THR A 58 -15.49 -17.03 -6.54
CA THR A 58 -15.58 -16.19 -7.73
C THR A 58 -15.42 -14.74 -7.30
N ARG A 59 -14.28 -14.18 -7.65
CA ARG A 59 -13.94 -12.80 -7.31
C ARG A 59 -14.42 -11.85 -8.41
N PRO A 60 -15.20 -10.79 -8.10
CA PRO A 60 -15.49 -9.74 -9.06
C PRO A 60 -14.21 -8.96 -9.41
N LYS A 61 -14.12 -8.48 -10.63
CA LYS A 61 -13.10 -7.48 -10.98
C LYS A 61 -13.37 -6.19 -10.23
N THR A 62 -12.34 -5.54 -9.73
CA THR A 62 -12.55 -4.42 -8.81
C THR A 62 -11.93 -3.13 -9.32
N VAL A 63 -12.76 -2.09 -9.41
CA VAL A 63 -12.35 -0.70 -9.64
C VAL A 63 -12.43 0.06 -8.33
N VAL A 64 -11.30 0.53 -7.86
CA VAL A 64 -11.20 1.32 -6.62
C VAL A 64 -11.55 2.78 -6.90
N LEU A 65 -12.40 3.36 -6.06
CA LEU A 65 -12.75 4.78 -6.08
C LEU A 65 -12.15 5.49 -4.86
N THR A 66 -11.49 6.62 -5.08
CA THR A 66 -10.88 7.39 -3.99
C THR A 66 -10.99 8.89 -4.22
N THR A 67 -10.97 9.68 -3.15
CA THR A 67 -10.86 11.15 -3.22
C THR A 67 -9.42 11.64 -3.28
N PHE A 68 -8.45 10.80 -2.92
CA PHE A 68 -7.03 11.16 -2.88
C PHE A 68 -6.17 9.98 -3.34
N SER A 69 -5.18 10.30 -4.17
CA SER A 69 -4.09 9.40 -4.54
C SER A 69 -2.93 9.54 -3.54
N THR A 70 -3.09 9.10 -2.30
CA THR A 70 -1.89 8.88 -1.48
C THR A 70 -1.23 7.60 -1.98
N ASP A 71 0.03 7.70 -2.36
CA ASP A 71 0.83 6.69 -3.06
C ASP A 71 0.73 5.30 -2.40
N ASP A 72 0.72 5.27 -1.07
CA ASP A 72 0.65 4.03 -0.29
C ASP A 72 -0.68 3.26 -0.49
N TYR A 73 -1.82 3.95 -0.57
CA TYR A 73 -3.12 3.30 -0.80
C TYR A 73 -3.24 2.71 -2.20
N VAL A 74 -2.71 3.42 -3.21
CA VAL A 74 -2.70 2.94 -4.61
C VAL A 74 -1.90 1.65 -4.72
N ILE A 75 -0.67 1.64 -4.19
CA ILE A 75 0.20 0.46 -4.22
C ILE A 75 -0.45 -0.72 -3.50
N ARG A 76 -0.99 -0.49 -2.31
CA ARG A 76 -1.63 -1.56 -1.53
C ARG A 76 -2.85 -2.12 -2.25
N ALA A 77 -3.71 -1.28 -2.82
CA ALA A 77 -4.88 -1.74 -3.56
C ALA A 77 -4.50 -2.58 -4.79
N LEU A 78 -3.49 -2.16 -5.56
CA LEU A 78 -2.98 -2.91 -6.69
C LEU A 78 -2.36 -4.26 -6.28
N LYS A 79 -1.56 -4.29 -5.19
CA LYS A 79 -1.02 -5.55 -4.62
C LYS A 79 -2.11 -6.49 -4.12
N LEU A 80 -3.24 -5.95 -3.69
CA LEU A 80 -4.41 -6.71 -3.30
C LEU A 80 -5.25 -7.15 -4.51
N GLY A 81 -4.88 -6.71 -5.72
CA GLY A 81 -5.42 -7.15 -6.98
C GLY A 81 -6.57 -6.28 -7.49
N ALA A 82 -6.62 -4.99 -7.19
CA ALA A 82 -7.50 -4.06 -7.90
C ALA A 82 -7.08 -3.97 -9.37
N GLU A 83 -8.05 -4.08 -10.27
CA GLU A 83 -7.82 -4.00 -11.72
C GLU A 83 -8.04 -2.59 -12.28
N GLY A 84 -8.76 -1.75 -11.55
CA GLY A 84 -8.98 -0.36 -11.90
C GLY A 84 -8.82 0.59 -10.70
N PHE A 85 -8.49 1.84 -11.01
CA PHE A 85 -8.33 2.88 -10.01
C PHE A 85 -8.74 4.25 -10.57
N LEU A 86 -9.74 4.87 -9.97
CA LEU A 86 -10.28 6.16 -10.38
C LEU A 86 -10.40 7.13 -9.21
N LEU A 87 -10.28 8.40 -9.50
CA LEU A 87 -10.65 9.45 -8.56
C LEU A 87 -12.19 9.63 -8.54
N LYS A 88 -12.75 9.96 -7.39
CA LYS A 88 -14.22 10.18 -7.24
C LYS A 88 -14.75 11.41 -7.98
N ASP A 89 -13.86 12.33 -8.33
CA ASP A 89 -14.12 13.52 -9.13
C ASP A 89 -13.89 13.30 -10.64
N ALA A 90 -13.60 12.06 -11.05
CA ALA A 90 -13.48 11.70 -12.46
C ALA A 90 -14.80 11.92 -13.23
N ASP A 91 -14.69 12.18 -14.54
CA ASP A 91 -15.85 12.32 -15.40
C ASP A 91 -16.73 11.05 -15.34
N PRO A 92 -18.08 11.19 -15.30
CA PRO A 92 -18.99 10.05 -15.36
C PRO A 92 -18.73 9.07 -16.51
N ASN A 93 -18.24 9.56 -17.64
CA ASN A 93 -17.88 8.70 -18.78
C ASN A 93 -16.62 7.88 -18.50
N ASP A 94 -15.63 8.46 -17.82
CA ASP A 94 -14.41 7.73 -17.42
C ASP A 94 -14.74 6.55 -16.50
N LEU A 95 -15.73 6.71 -15.61
CA LEU A 95 -16.20 5.62 -14.76
C LEU A 95 -16.80 4.48 -15.56
N VAL A 96 -17.67 4.79 -16.53
CA VAL A 96 -18.30 3.77 -17.39
C VAL A 96 -17.25 3.07 -18.25
N ASP A 97 -16.32 3.82 -18.81
CA ASP A 97 -15.24 3.26 -19.63
C ASP A 97 -14.28 2.39 -18.79
N ALA A 98 -14.03 2.76 -17.54
CA ALA A 98 -13.26 1.93 -16.61
C ALA A 98 -13.96 0.60 -16.31
N ILE A 99 -15.28 0.61 -16.07
CA ILE A 99 -16.08 -0.60 -15.87
C ILE A 99 -15.96 -1.52 -17.10
N ARG A 100 -16.15 -0.98 -18.31
CA ARG A 100 -16.05 -1.73 -19.56
C ARG A 100 -14.67 -2.33 -19.78
N ARG A 101 -13.60 -1.54 -19.57
CA ARG A 101 -12.23 -2.00 -19.72
C ARG A 101 -11.91 -3.10 -18.73
N VAL A 102 -12.19 -2.88 -17.46
CA VAL A 102 -11.95 -3.86 -16.40
C VAL A 102 -12.77 -5.13 -16.65
N HIS A 103 -14.02 -5.03 -17.09
CA HIS A 103 -14.83 -6.19 -17.47
C HIS A 103 -14.17 -7.01 -18.59
N ARG A 104 -13.51 -6.39 -19.57
CA ARG A 104 -12.75 -7.09 -20.63
C ARG A 104 -11.38 -7.61 -20.16
N GLY A 105 -10.98 -7.36 -18.91
CA GLY A 105 -9.68 -7.75 -18.38
C GLY A 105 -8.56 -6.76 -18.70
N GLU A 106 -8.90 -5.57 -19.17
CA GLU A 106 -7.96 -4.47 -19.39
C GLU A 106 -7.83 -3.62 -18.13
N PRO A 107 -6.64 -3.31 -17.63
CA PRO A 107 -6.50 -2.42 -16.48
C PRO A 107 -6.98 -1.02 -16.82
N SER A 108 -7.60 -0.34 -15.85
CA SER A 108 -8.06 1.04 -16.00
C SER A 108 -7.53 1.90 -14.86
N LEU A 109 -6.52 2.72 -15.16
CA LEU A 109 -5.90 3.62 -14.21
C LEU A 109 -6.10 5.06 -14.69
N SER A 110 -6.49 5.96 -13.78
CA SER A 110 -6.54 7.39 -14.09
C SER A 110 -5.12 7.92 -14.38
N SER A 111 -5.02 9.02 -15.13
CA SER A 111 -3.73 9.66 -15.43
C SER A 111 -2.97 10.03 -14.15
N ALA A 112 -3.66 10.50 -13.12
CA ALA A 112 -3.08 10.81 -11.82
C ALA A 112 -2.46 9.57 -11.16
N VAL A 113 -3.18 8.45 -11.13
CA VAL A 113 -2.67 7.17 -10.60
C VAL A 113 -1.51 6.63 -11.44
N THR A 114 -1.59 6.76 -12.75
CA THR A 114 -0.50 6.37 -13.66
C THR A 114 0.76 7.20 -13.40
N SER A 115 0.63 8.52 -13.22
CA SER A 115 1.75 9.40 -12.87
C SER A 115 2.38 9.03 -11.53
N THR A 116 1.57 8.73 -10.51
CA THR A 116 2.03 8.19 -9.22
C THR A 116 2.82 6.89 -9.40
N LEU A 117 2.32 5.95 -10.19
CA LEU A 117 3.02 4.68 -10.43
C LEU A 117 4.32 4.87 -11.21
N ILE A 118 4.35 5.79 -12.18
CA ILE A 118 5.57 6.15 -12.91
C ILE A 118 6.57 6.80 -11.95
N ALA A 119 6.15 7.76 -11.13
CA ALA A 119 6.98 8.38 -10.11
C ALA A 119 7.57 7.33 -9.16
N LEU A 120 6.77 6.40 -8.66
CA LEU A 120 7.20 5.30 -7.80
C LEU A 120 8.11 4.28 -8.50
N ALA A 121 7.95 4.08 -9.80
CA ALA A 121 8.81 3.20 -10.59
C ALA A 121 10.13 3.88 -11.01
N THR A 122 10.10 5.20 -11.17
CA THR A 122 11.26 6.01 -11.58
C THR A 122 11.95 6.67 -10.38
N GLU A 123 11.21 6.99 -9.34
CA GLU A 123 11.79 7.23 -8.04
C GLU A 123 12.29 5.87 -7.54
N ALA A 124 13.60 5.69 -7.54
CA ALA A 124 14.21 4.92 -6.45
C ALA A 124 13.52 5.43 -5.19
N PRO A 125 12.90 4.56 -4.32
CA PRO A 125 11.94 4.98 -3.29
C PRO A 125 12.43 6.26 -2.63
N ALA A 126 11.54 7.27 -2.49
CA ALA A 126 11.85 8.52 -1.80
C ALA A 126 12.24 8.18 -0.37
N GLY A 127 13.52 8.03 -0.13
CA GLY A 127 14.14 7.39 1.01
C GLY A 127 15.21 6.39 0.60
N ASN A 128 15.26 5.94 -0.64
CA ASN A 128 16.41 5.26 -1.19
C ASN A 128 17.40 6.25 -1.83
N ARG A 129 17.92 7.15 -1.03
CA ARG A 129 19.39 7.30 -1.07
C ARG A 129 19.88 5.84 -1.04
N PRO A 130 20.75 5.38 -2.01
CA PRO A 130 21.17 3.99 -2.00
C PRO A 130 21.44 3.61 -0.55
N ALA A 131 20.90 2.50 -0.07
CA ALA A 131 20.98 2.13 1.36
C ALA A 131 22.42 2.30 1.89
N ARG A 132 23.40 2.17 0.99
CA ARG A 132 24.82 2.47 1.23
C ARG A 132 25.11 3.92 1.61
N ASP A 133 24.44 4.91 1.01
CA ASP A 133 24.73 6.32 1.30
C ASP A 133 24.14 6.72 2.66
N VAL A 134 22.98 6.17 3.00
CA VAL A 134 22.38 6.38 4.32
C VAL A 134 23.22 5.72 5.41
N VAL A 135 23.73 4.50 5.16
CA VAL A 135 24.65 3.81 6.09
C VAL A 135 25.99 4.54 6.19
N ARG A 136 26.50 5.16 5.11
CA ARG A 136 27.71 5.98 5.14
C ARG A 136 27.54 7.25 5.99
N ALA A 137 26.33 7.78 6.14
CA ALA A 137 26.05 8.95 6.98
C ALA A 137 26.02 8.62 8.48
N LEU A 138 26.12 7.34 8.87
CA LEU A 138 26.27 6.92 10.24
C LEU A 138 27.69 7.20 10.76
N SER A 139 27.80 7.64 12.01
CA SER A 139 29.06 7.61 12.72
C SER A 139 29.55 6.16 12.87
N GLU A 140 30.84 5.96 13.11
CA GLU A 140 31.41 4.62 13.30
C GLU A 140 30.68 3.84 14.40
N ARG A 141 30.33 4.52 15.48
CA ARG A 141 29.61 3.89 16.61
C ARG A 141 28.18 3.52 16.27
N GLU A 142 27.45 4.38 15.56
CA GLU A 142 26.11 4.09 15.07
C GLU A 142 26.13 2.92 14.09
N ARG A 143 27.13 2.83 13.23
CA ARG A 143 27.27 1.74 12.25
C ARG A 143 27.50 0.41 12.94
N GLN A 144 28.39 0.33 13.96
CA GLN A 144 28.61 -0.85 14.76
C GLN A 144 27.32 -1.33 15.45
N VAL A 145 26.57 -0.39 16.06
CA VAL A 145 25.30 -0.71 16.71
C VAL A 145 24.27 -1.19 15.69
N ALA A 146 24.16 -0.54 14.54
CA ALA A 146 23.24 -0.90 13.47
C ALA A 146 23.56 -2.29 12.87
N ALA A 147 24.85 -2.60 12.66
CA ALA A 147 25.27 -3.90 12.15
C ALA A 147 24.92 -5.04 13.11
N LEU A 148 25.18 -4.88 14.41
CA LEU A 148 24.81 -5.87 15.41
C LEU A 148 23.29 -6.00 15.57
N MET A 149 22.57 -4.89 15.45
CA MET A 149 21.10 -4.89 15.43
C MET A 149 20.57 -5.70 14.24
N ALA A 150 21.14 -5.53 13.05
CA ALA A 150 20.73 -6.26 11.84
C ALA A 150 20.98 -7.77 11.96
N GLN A 151 21.95 -8.19 12.76
CA GLN A 151 22.21 -9.60 13.12
C GLN A 151 21.21 -10.15 14.16
N GLY A 152 20.24 -9.36 14.61
CA GLY A 152 19.20 -9.78 15.55
C GLY A 152 19.58 -9.65 17.03
N LEU A 153 20.73 -9.07 17.41
CA LEU A 153 21.15 -8.94 18.80
C LEU A 153 20.25 -7.96 19.56
N THR A 154 19.87 -8.30 20.78
CA THR A 154 19.15 -7.38 21.69
C THR A 154 20.04 -6.23 22.15
N ASN A 155 19.44 -5.13 22.64
CA ASN A 155 20.21 -3.97 23.15
C ASN A 155 21.19 -4.36 24.26
N GLY A 156 20.83 -5.33 25.12
CA GLY A 156 21.71 -5.85 26.16
C GLY A 156 22.92 -6.59 25.58
N GLN A 157 22.70 -7.44 24.56
CA GLN A 157 23.77 -8.17 23.89
C GLN A 157 24.71 -7.23 23.11
N ILE A 158 24.14 -6.21 22.44
CA ILE A 158 24.92 -5.16 21.76
C ILE A 158 25.75 -4.38 22.78
N ALA A 159 25.14 -3.99 23.89
CA ALA A 159 25.83 -3.28 24.97
C ALA A 159 27.02 -4.07 25.52
N SER A 160 26.82 -5.35 25.82
CA SER A 160 27.87 -6.24 26.29
C SER A 160 29.00 -6.38 25.24
N ARG A 161 28.66 -6.54 23.97
CA ARG A 161 29.62 -6.72 22.89
C ARG A 161 30.44 -5.46 22.58
N LEU A 162 29.86 -4.29 22.81
CA LEU A 162 30.50 -3.00 22.54
C LEU A 162 31.06 -2.31 23.79
N GLY A 163 30.99 -2.92 24.96
CA GLY A 163 31.50 -2.36 26.21
C GLY A 163 30.76 -1.08 26.64
N THR A 164 29.43 -1.03 26.48
CA THR A 164 28.60 0.15 26.77
C THR A 164 27.34 -0.22 27.55
N SER A 165 26.48 0.75 27.85
CA SER A 165 25.20 0.50 28.53
C SER A 165 24.05 0.27 27.52
N PRO A 166 23.02 -0.53 27.89
CA PRO A 166 21.82 -0.68 27.08
C PRO A 166 21.09 0.65 26.79
N ALA A 167 21.16 1.62 27.70
CA ALA A 167 20.62 2.96 27.52
C ALA A 167 21.35 3.74 26.39
N SER A 168 22.69 3.64 26.36
CA SER A 168 23.50 4.21 25.28
C SER A 168 23.17 3.57 23.92
N VAL A 169 23.02 2.23 23.86
CA VAL A 169 22.61 1.52 22.64
C VAL A 169 21.23 1.99 22.18
N LYS A 170 20.26 2.14 23.09
CA LYS A 170 18.92 2.65 22.77
C LYS A 170 18.97 4.06 22.15
N SER A 171 19.74 4.96 22.72
CA SER A 171 19.94 6.32 22.20
C SER A 171 20.55 6.31 20.79
N GLN A 172 21.58 5.49 20.58
CA GLN A 172 22.22 5.36 19.26
C GLN A 172 21.30 4.76 18.22
N LEU A 173 20.48 3.75 18.57
CA LEU A 173 19.47 3.20 17.67
C LEU A 173 18.40 4.23 17.30
N SER A 174 17.98 5.08 18.23
CA SER A 174 17.05 6.18 17.92
C SER A 174 17.65 7.14 16.89
N SER A 175 18.95 7.50 17.02
CA SER A 175 19.66 8.30 16.03
C SER A 175 19.76 7.61 14.67
N VAL A 176 20.06 6.30 14.67
CA VAL A 176 20.10 5.48 13.44
C VAL A 176 18.75 5.48 12.75
N PHE A 177 17.65 5.26 13.49
CA PHE A 177 16.29 5.24 12.90
C PHE A 177 15.94 6.59 12.28
N THR A 178 16.25 7.69 12.95
CA THR A 178 16.07 9.04 12.40
C THR A 178 16.86 9.23 11.11
N LYS A 179 18.13 8.82 11.07
CA LYS A 179 18.99 8.96 9.88
C LYS A 179 18.53 8.06 8.72
N PHE A 180 17.96 6.91 9.02
CA PHE A 180 17.39 6.00 8.02
C PHE A 180 16.00 6.40 7.56
N GLY A 181 15.34 7.33 8.26
CA GLY A 181 13.95 7.71 7.98
C GLY A 181 12.96 6.58 8.28
N VAL A 182 13.24 5.76 9.31
CA VAL A 182 12.40 4.63 9.72
C VAL A 182 12.01 4.76 11.19
N ASP A 183 10.91 4.12 11.57
CA ASP A 183 10.32 4.21 12.90
C ASP A 183 10.50 2.94 13.76
N ASN A 184 11.02 1.87 13.17
CA ASN A 184 11.14 0.59 13.86
C ASN A 184 12.42 -0.18 13.49
N ARG A 185 12.74 -1.15 14.35
CA ARG A 185 13.94 -1.98 14.26
C ARG A 185 13.97 -2.88 13.01
N VAL A 186 12.81 -3.39 12.59
CA VAL A 186 12.71 -4.29 11.42
C VAL A 186 13.04 -3.52 10.15
N SER A 187 12.44 -2.34 9.98
CA SER A 187 12.73 -1.46 8.84
C SER A 187 14.20 -1.04 8.80
N ALA A 188 14.80 -0.73 9.96
CA ALA A 188 16.22 -0.39 10.04
C ALA A 188 17.13 -1.59 9.67
N ALA A 189 16.78 -2.81 10.08
CA ALA A 189 17.52 -4.02 9.69
C ALA A 189 17.47 -4.28 8.18
N LEU A 190 16.30 -4.00 7.54
CA LEU A 190 16.17 -4.10 6.09
C LEU A 190 17.08 -3.11 5.36
N VAL A 191 17.17 -1.85 5.83
CA VAL A 191 18.11 -0.85 5.27
C VAL A 191 19.56 -1.34 5.37
N MET A 192 19.97 -1.92 6.49
CA MET A 192 21.32 -2.49 6.67
C MET A 192 21.58 -3.65 5.70
N ARG A 193 20.64 -4.58 5.58
CA ARG A 193 20.72 -5.71 4.63
C ARG A 193 20.86 -5.22 3.18
N ASP A 194 20.04 -4.25 2.78
CA ASP A 194 20.03 -3.72 1.41
C ASP A 194 21.32 -2.90 1.10
N ALA A 195 22.02 -2.46 2.15
CA ALA A 195 23.36 -1.86 2.04
C ALA A 195 24.49 -2.90 1.99
N GLY A 196 24.21 -4.17 2.22
CA GLY A 196 25.19 -5.28 2.19
C GLY A 196 25.84 -5.62 3.55
N PHE A 197 25.13 -5.32 4.68
CA PHE A 197 25.55 -5.63 6.06
C PHE A 197 24.69 -6.73 6.67
#